data_e838e8c0fea02f5717bcbcc972504afa
#
_entry.id   e838e8c0fea02f5717bcbcc972504afa
#
_cell.length_a   1.000
_cell.length_b   1.000
_cell.length_c   1.000
_cell.angle_alpha   90.00
_cell.angle_beta   90.00
_cell.angle_gamma   90.00
#
_symmetry.space_group_name_H-M   'P 1'
#
loop_
_entity.id
_entity.type
_entity.pdbx_description
1 polymer ?
#
loop_
_entity_poly.entity_id
_entity_poly.type
_entity_poly.pdbx_seq_one_letter_code
_entity_poly.pdbx_strand_id
1 'polypeptide(L)'
;MPYSSVFLSEIVKAFDLEIVYDSGDIEERRLLVADATRPGLQLAGYYDHFGPDRIQIIGNMEHAYLDHLSPEERLASVSALFEKQIPALVITRNHKVHEEILEAAQEFRTPILRTSQATSDFASELVKYLRVELAPRVSMHGVLVEVYGEGILILGESGVGKSETALEIVKRGNRLIADDQIEIRKVSETTLVGRAPDVIKHLIEIRGLGILDVKELYGVSSVKPQEAIDFVINLELWDEKKTYDRLGLTEETTDILGIKVPSVTIPVGPGRNLAIIVEAAAINYRVKKMGYNAAQDLVSRVFPGKNPDV
;
A
#
# COMPACT_ATOMS: atom_id res chain seq x y z
N MET A 1 -5.69 -14.29 -6.34
CA MET A 1 -4.75 -13.61 -5.42
C MET A 1 -5.28 -13.81 -4.01
N PRO A 2 -4.49 -14.17 -3.01
CA PRO A 2 -4.97 -14.21 -1.64
C PRO A 2 -5.35 -12.77 -1.25
N TYR A 3 -6.58 -12.57 -0.85
CA TYR A 3 -7.03 -11.29 -0.30
C TYR A 3 -6.22 -11.00 0.96
N SER A 4 -5.64 -9.81 1.06
CA SER A 4 -5.02 -9.36 2.30
C SER A 4 -6.09 -9.35 3.39
N SER A 5 -5.78 -9.88 4.56
CA SER A 5 -6.68 -9.87 5.72
C SER A 5 -5.93 -9.31 6.92
N VAL A 6 -6.65 -8.65 7.82
CA VAL A 6 -6.14 -8.13 9.09
C VAL A 6 -6.80 -8.91 10.22
N PHE A 7 -6.04 -9.40 11.18
CA PHE A 7 -6.61 -10.02 12.36
C PHE A 7 -7.17 -8.97 13.32
N LEU A 8 -8.27 -9.29 13.99
CA LEU A 8 -8.87 -8.38 14.97
C LEU A 8 -7.89 -8.05 16.10
N SER A 9 -7.06 -9.01 16.50
CA SER A 9 -5.99 -8.82 17.51
C SER A 9 -4.95 -7.78 17.09
N GLU A 10 -4.65 -7.64 15.78
CA GLU A 10 -3.75 -6.59 15.28
C GLU A 10 -4.36 -5.21 15.47
N ILE A 11 -5.68 -5.06 15.25
CA ILE A 11 -6.41 -3.82 15.49
C ILE A 11 -6.45 -3.49 16.99
N VAL A 12 -6.73 -4.48 17.83
CA VAL A 12 -6.72 -4.31 19.28
C VAL A 12 -5.37 -3.75 19.75
N LYS A 13 -4.26 -4.31 19.26
CA LYS A 13 -2.90 -3.84 19.58
C LYS A 13 -2.59 -2.46 18.99
N ALA A 14 -2.93 -2.23 17.71
CA ALA A 14 -2.62 -0.98 17.00
C ALA A 14 -3.31 0.24 17.59
N PHE A 15 -4.52 0.07 18.14
CA PHE A 15 -5.35 1.14 18.67
C PHE A 15 -5.46 1.11 20.22
N ASP A 16 -4.72 0.22 20.87
CA ASP A 16 -4.75 0.03 22.35
C ASP A 16 -6.19 -0.10 22.86
N LEU A 17 -6.98 -0.99 22.22
CA LEU A 17 -8.37 -1.20 22.55
C LEU A 17 -8.51 -2.09 23.80
N GLU A 18 -9.36 -1.68 24.72
CA GLU A 18 -9.77 -2.52 25.85
C GLU A 18 -10.71 -3.63 25.35
N ILE A 19 -10.42 -4.87 25.69
CA ILE A 19 -11.29 -6.01 25.43
C ILE A 19 -12.28 -6.10 26.60
N VAL A 20 -13.53 -5.73 26.35
CA VAL A 20 -14.61 -5.81 27.36
C VAL A 20 -15.23 -7.21 27.39
N TYR A 21 -15.39 -7.81 26.21
CA TYR A 21 -15.81 -9.20 26.06
C TYR A 21 -14.99 -9.89 24.97
N ASP A 22 -14.35 -10.99 25.33
CA ASP A 22 -13.60 -11.85 24.42
C ASP A 22 -14.48 -13.04 24.01
N SER A 23 -14.74 -13.16 22.71
CA SER A 23 -15.47 -14.31 22.13
C SER A 23 -14.61 -15.58 22.05
N GLY A 24 -13.32 -15.50 22.40
CA GLY A 24 -12.35 -16.59 22.34
C GLY A 24 -11.76 -16.84 20.96
N ASP A 25 -12.02 -15.97 19.99
CA ASP A 25 -11.55 -16.09 18.58
C ASP A 25 -10.93 -14.77 18.03
N ILE A 26 -10.62 -13.81 18.87
CA ILE A 26 -10.03 -12.51 18.48
C ILE A 26 -8.73 -12.69 17.66
N GLU A 27 -7.90 -13.69 18.01
CA GLU A 27 -6.65 -13.99 17.32
C GLU A 27 -6.87 -14.65 15.94
N GLU A 28 -8.05 -15.23 15.67
CA GLU A 28 -8.37 -15.93 14.44
C GLU A 28 -9.31 -15.13 13.53
N ARG A 29 -10.02 -14.15 14.11
CA ARG A 29 -11.04 -13.36 13.44
C ARG A 29 -10.41 -12.37 12.46
N ARG A 30 -10.78 -12.47 11.18
CA ARG A 30 -10.18 -11.70 10.09
C ARG A 30 -11.13 -10.65 9.54
N LEU A 31 -10.60 -9.47 9.28
CA LEU A 31 -11.25 -8.42 8.52
C LEU A 31 -10.75 -8.43 7.08
N LEU A 32 -11.68 -8.26 6.14
CA LEU A 32 -11.40 -8.25 4.69
C LEU A 32 -11.80 -6.92 4.04
N VAL A 33 -12.48 -6.04 4.78
CA VAL A 33 -13.05 -4.78 4.26
C VAL A 33 -12.46 -3.61 5.00
N ALA A 34 -11.96 -2.63 4.23
CA ALA A 34 -11.36 -1.41 4.76
C ALA A 34 -12.43 -0.34 5.03
N ASP A 35 -13.40 -0.67 5.85
CA ASP A 35 -14.50 0.22 6.20
C ASP A 35 -15.01 -0.06 7.62
N ALA A 36 -15.71 0.90 8.19
CA ALA A 36 -16.37 0.79 9.49
C ALA A 36 -17.74 1.47 9.45
N THR A 37 -18.68 0.99 10.23
CA THR A 37 -20.06 1.48 10.19
C THR A 37 -20.54 1.89 11.58
N ARG A 38 -21.34 2.93 11.65
CA ARG A 38 -22.11 3.30 12.85
C ARG A 38 -23.53 2.74 12.69
N PRO A 39 -23.96 1.80 13.54
CA PRO A 39 -25.17 1.01 13.31
C PRO A 39 -26.47 1.72 13.76
N GLY A 40 -26.58 3.05 13.55
CA GLY A 40 -27.73 3.82 14.04
C GLY A 40 -29.08 3.34 13.46
N LEU A 41 -29.15 3.09 12.15
CA LEU A 41 -30.35 2.57 11.51
C LEU A 41 -30.60 1.09 11.84
N GLN A 42 -29.53 0.32 11.99
CA GLN A 42 -29.59 -1.10 12.32
C GLN A 42 -30.16 -1.32 13.72
N LEU A 43 -29.74 -0.50 14.68
CA LEU A 43 -30.31 -0.52 16.01
C LEU A 43 -31.81 -0.15 16.04
N ALA A 44 -32.28 0.62 15.05
CA ALA A 44 -33.69 0.90 14.85
C ALA A 44 -34.44 -0.14 13.99
N GLY A 45 -33.78 -1.26 13.63
CA GLY A 45 -34.38 -2.38 12.90
C GLY A 45 -34.31 -2.30 11.38
N TYR A 46 -33.55 -1.35 10.79
CA TYR A 46 -33.42 -1.21 9.33
C TYR A 46 -32.09 -1.76 8.83
N TYR A 47 -32.13 -2.81 7.98
CA TYR A 47 -30.95 -3.55 7.54
C TYR A 47 -30.72 -3.54 6.02
N ASP A 48 -31.53 -2.83 5.22
CA ASP A 48 -31.31 -2.75 3.78
C ASP A 48 -29.93 -2.15 3.49
N HIS A 49 -29.16 -2.85 2.65
CA HIS A 49 -27.77 -2.50 2.29
C HIS A 49 -26.78 -2.49 3.46
N PHE A 50 -27.09 -3.16 4.56
CA PHE A 50 -26.14 -3.32 5.67
C PHE A 50 -24.96 -4.18 5.25
N GLY A 51 -23.73 -3.72 5.57
CA GLY A 51 -22.49 -4.47 5.40
C GLY A 51 -22.06 -5.11 6.73
N PRO A 52 -22.39 -6.38 6.98
CA PRO A 52 -22.07 -7.04 8.24
C PRO A 52 -20.58 -7.30 8.45
N ASP A 53 -19.79 -7.33 7.39
CA ASP A 53 -18.34 -7.56 7.35
C ASP A 53 -17.50 -6.39 7.88
N ARG A 54 -18.14 -5.30 8.29
CA ARG A 54 -17.52 -4.09 8.82
C ARG A 54 -17.52 -4.07 10.35
N ILE A 55 -16.46 -3.51 10.96
CA ILE A 55 -16.49 -3.19 12.40
C ILE A 55 -17.61 -2.19 12.65
N GLN A 56 -18.44 -2.46 13.65
CA GLN A 56 -19.49 -1.56 14.07
C GLN A 56 -19.01 -0.66 15.22
N ILE A 57 -19.33 0.64 15.15
CA ILE A 57 -18.83 1.63 16.12
C ILE A 57 -20.01 2.34 16.77
N ILE A 58 -20.12 2.23 18.10
CA ILE A 58 -21.08 2.98 18.91
C ILE A 58 -20.41 4.26 19.43
N GLY A 59 -21.03 5.39 19.10
CA GLY A 59 -20.71 6.71 19.63
C GLY A 59 -21.83 7.30 20.45
N ASN A 60 -21.79 8.63 20.69
CA ASN A 60 -22.80 9.34 21.50
C ASN A 60 -24.23 9.13 21.04
N MET A 61 -24.47 9.16 19.73
CA MET A 61 -25.86 9.08 19.20
C MET A 61 -26.44 7.68 19.38
N GLU A 62 -25.67 6.65 19.04
CA GLU A 62 -26.08 5.26 19.18
C GLU A 62 -26.23 4.89 20.66
N HIS A 63 -25.31 5.37 21.50
CA HIS A 63 -25.39 5.13 22.95
C HIS A 63 -26.63 5.78 23.55
N ALA A 64 -26.91 7.06 23.22
CA ALA A 64 -28.09 7.77 23.69
C ALA A 64 -29.40 7.11 23.20
N TYR A 65 -29.41 6.55 21.97
CA TYR A 65 -30.55 5.79 21.47
C TYR A 65 -30.75 4.52 22.30
N LEU A 66 -29.70 3.77 22.61
CA LEU A 66 -29.77 2.58 23.47
C LEU A 66 -30.21 2.92 24.90
N ASP A 67 -29.80 4.06 25.46
CA ASP A 67 -30.26 4.55 26.76
C ASP A 67 -31.77 4.84 26.79
N HIS A 68 -32.33 5.20 25.64
CA HIS A 68 -33.76 5.51 25.52
C HIS A 68 -34.66 4.27 25.45
N LEU A 69 -34.10 3.12 25.08
CA LEU A 69 -34.84 1.85 25.01
C LEU A 69 -35.01 1.20 26.37
N SER A 70 -36.10 0.47 26.57
CA SER A 70 -36.19 -0.48 27.70
C SER A 70 -35.13 -1.58 27.61
N PRO A 71 -34.79 -2.27 28.73
CA PRO A 71 -33.83 -3.39 28.68
C PRO A 71 -34.22 -4.46 27.64
N GLU A 72 -35.49 -4.83 27.54
CA GLU A 72 -35.96 -5.83 26.60
C GLU A 72 -35.83 -5.37 25.14
N GLU A 73 -36.20 -4.12 24.85
CA GLU A 73 -36.04 -3.51 23.51
C GLU A 73 -34.56 -3.39 23.13
N ARG A 74 -33.70 -3.00 24.10
CA ARG A 74 -32.25 -2.87 23.90
C ARG A 74 -31.63 -4.23 23.58
N LEU A 75 -31.97 -5.27 24.34
CA LEU A 75 -31.49 -6.63 24.10
C LEU A 75 -31.94 -7.10 22.71
N ALA A 76 -33.21 -6.94 22.33
CA ALA A 76 -33.72 -7.32 21.02
C ALA A 76 -33.01 -6.58 19.89
N SER A 77 -32.79 -5.27 20.04
CA SER A 77 -32.10 -4.44 19.05
C SER A 77 -30.64 -4.87 18.82
N VAL A 78 -29.90 -5.12 19.90
CA VAL A 78 -28.48 -5.53 19.83
C VAL A 78 -28.37 -6.97 19.35
N SER A 79 -29.24 -7.88 19.79
CA SER A 79 -29.28 -9.28 19.31
C SER A 79 -29.50 -9.34 17.80
N ALA A 80 -30.44 -8.56 17.27
CA ALA A 80 -30.68 -8.47 15.82
C ALA A 80 -29.45 -7.99 15.03
N LEU A 81 -28.64 -7.09 15.61
CA LEU A 81 -27.38 -6.66 15.01
C LEU A 81 -26.33 -7.78 15.04
N PHE A 82 -26.18 -8.47 16.17
CA PHE A 82 -25.18 -9.52 16.36
C PHE A 82 -25.49 -10.81 15.60
N GLU A 83 -26.78 -11.10 15.39
CA GLU A 83 -27.23 -12.18 14.50
C GLU A 83 -26.65 -12.08 13.09
N LYS A 84 -26.29 -10.86 12.64
CA LYS A 84 -25.64 -10.62 11.35
C LYS A 84 -24.14 -11.00 11.33
N GLN A 85 -23.60 -11.53 12.44
CA GLN A 85 -22.22 -12.01 12.58
C GLN A 85 -21.18 -10.91 12.25
N ILE A 86 -21.35 -9.75 12.83
CA ILE A 86 -20.38 -8.65 12.71
C ILE A 86 -19.01 -9.03 13.29
N PRO A 87 -17.88 -8.49 12.75
CA PRO A 87 -16.54 -8.81 13.23
C PRO A 87 -16.29 -8.40 14.69
N ALA A 88 -16.76 -7.23 15.09
CA ALA A 88 -16.67 -6.69 16.44
C ALA A 88 -17.59 -5.47 16.59
N LEU A 89 -17.95 -5.17 17.85
CA LEU A 89 -18.53 -3.91 18.25
C LEU A 89 -17.51 -3.09 19.05
N VAL A 90 -17.23 -1.84 18.63
CA VAL A 90 -16.33 -0.93 19.33
C VAL A 90 -17.14 0.20 19.98
N ILE A 91 -17.02 0.35 21.28
CA ILE A 91 -17.66 1.42 22.05
C ILE A 91 -16.62 2.51 22.28
N THR A 92 -16.87 3.71 21.75
CA THR A 92 -15.96 4.86 21.81
C THR A 92 -16.26 5.76 23.02
N ARG A 93 -15.34 6.71 23.33
CA ARG A 93 -15.46 7.70 24.43
C ARG A 93 -15.60 7.10 25.81
N ASN A 94 -15.13 5.87 26.01
CA ASN A 94 -15.28 5.13 27.28
C ASN A 94 -16.73 5.05 27.79
N HIS A 95 -17.73 5.09 26.86
CA HIS A 95 -19.10 4.89 27.29
C HIS A 95 -19.25 3.55 28.05
N LYS A 96 -20.18 3.56 29.00
CA LYS A 96 -20.55 2.37 29.75
C LYS A 96 -21.17 1.33 28.80
N VAL A 97 -20.76 0.09 28.91
CA VAL A 97 -21.35 -1.03 28.19
C VAL A 97 -22.62 -1.47 28.94
N HIS A 98 -23.74 -1.51 28.25
CA HIS A 98 -25.00 -2.01 28.83
C HIS A 98 -24.91 -3.53 29.05
N GLU A 99 -25.60 -4.02 30.09
CA GLU A 99 -25.60 -5.45 30.39
C GLU A 99 -26.20 -6.27 29.26
N GLU A 100 -27.20 -5.74 28.57
CA GLU A 100 -27.87 -6.38 27.42
C GLU A 100 -26.93 -6.52 26.21
N ILE A 101 -25.95 -5.62 26.05
CA ILE A 101 -24.91 -5.77 25.03
C ILE A 101 -24.02 -6.95 25.37
N LEU A 102 -23.65 -7.13 26.63
CA LEU A 102 -22.83 -8.27 27.08
C LEU A 102 -23.58 -9.59 26.98
N GLU A 103 -24.87 -9.61 27.33
CA GLU A 103 -25.73 -10.77 27.19
C GLU A 103 -25.82 -11.23 25.72
N ALA A 104 -26.17 -10.33 24.80
CA ALA A 104 -26.18 -10.59 23.38
C ALA A 104 -24.80 -11.00 22.85
N ALA A 105 -23.73 -10.35 23.32
CA ALA A 105 -22.36 -10.69 22.91
C ALA A 105 -21.98 -12.13 23.28
N GLN A 106 -22.41 -12.62 24.43
CA GLN A 106 -22.19 -14.01 24.86
C GLN A 106 -22.97 -15.00 24.00
N GLU A 107 -24.23 -14.70 23.69
CA GLU A 107 -25.09 -15.55 22.85
C GLU A 107 -24.53 -15.68 21.42
N PHE A 108 -24.19 -14.55 20.79
CA PHE A 108 -23.74 -14.50 19.40
C PHE A 108 -22.20 -14.56 19.23
N ARG A 109 -21.46 -14.69 20.33
CA ARG A 109 -19.99 -14.71 20.33
C ARG A 109 -19.37 -13.51 19.58
N THR A 110 -19.89 -12.30 19.84
CA THR A 110 -19.42 -11.07 19.19
C THR A 110 -18.46 -10.33 20.13
N PRO A 111 -17.18 -10.08 19.74
CA PRO A 111 -16.24 -9.32 20.55
C PRO A 111 -16.73 -7.90 20.82
N ILE A 112 -16.62 -7.46 22.09
CA ILE A 112 -16.91 -6.08 22.48
C ILE A 112 -15.60 -5.41 22.89
N LEU A 113 -15.28 -4.33 22.19
CA LEU A 113 -14.06 -3.56 22.41
C LEU A 113 -14.43 -2.13 22.86
N ARG A 114 -13.52 -1.47 23.54
CA ARG A 114 -13.74 -0.10 24.03
C ARG A 114 -12.51 0.77 23.82
N THR A 115 -12.73 2.06 23.54
CA THR A 115 -11.67 3.07 23.46
C THR A 115 -12.13 4.41 24.03
N SER A 116 -11.18 5.20 24.55
CA SER A 116 -11.42 6.58 24.99
C SER A 116 -11.51 7.57 23.83
N GLN A 117 -11.09 7.21 22.65
CA GLN A 117 -11.05 8.10 21.48
C GLN A 117 -12.45 8.59 21.08
N ALA A 118 -12.52 9.76 20.45
CA ALA A 118 -13.73 10.25 19.83
C ALA A 118 -14.13 9.39 18.63
N THR A 119 -15.44 9.18 18.44
CA THR A 119 -15.97 8.26 17.41
C THR A 119 -15.49 8.56 16.00
N SER A 120 -15.48 9.83 15.61
CA SER A 120 -15.03 10.28 14.28
C SER A 120 -13.53 10.03 14.06
N ASP A 121 -12.73 10.29 15.08
CA ASP A 121 -11.28 10.17 15.03
C ASP A 121 -10.90 8.69 14.93
N PHE A 122 -11.44 7.86 15.83
CA PHE A 122 -11.24 6.42 15.80
C PHE A 122 -11.69 5.80 14.46
N ALA A 123 -12.89 6.13 13.97
CA ALA A 123 -13.38 5.60 12.70
C ALA A 123 -12.48 5.99 11.52
N SER A 124 -12.03 7.25 11.48
CA SER A 124 -11.14 7.74 10.41
C SER A 124 -9.78 7.05 10.44
N GLU A 125 -9.17 6.92 11.62
CA GLU A 125 -7.88 6.26 11.80
C GLU A 125 -7.98 4.75 11.52
N LEU A 126 -9.05 4.08 11.96
CA LEU A 126 -9.30 2.67 11.69
C LEU A 126 -9.42 2.40 10.18
N VAL A 127 -10.24 3.18 9.47
CA VAL A 127 -10.40 3.02 8.01
C VAL A 127 -9.07 3.28 7.29
N LYS A 128 -8.30 4.29 7.70
CA LYS A 128 -6.97 4.55 7.14
C LYS A 128 -6.02 3.37 7.37
N TYR A 129 -5.98 2.83 8.58
CA TYR A 129 -5.18 1.67 8.92
C TYR A 129 -5.57 0.45 8.08
N LEU A 130 -6.87 0.12 8.03
CA LEU A 130 -7.38 -1.01 7.25
C LEU A 130 -7.07 -0.86 5.74
N ARG A 131 -7.18 0.33 5.16
CA ARG A 131 -6.81 0.59 3.76
C ARG A 131 -5.34 0.28 3.48
N VAL A 132 -4.46 0.60 4.41
CA VAL A 132 -3.03 0.30 4.27
C VAL A 132 -2.76 -1.20 4.42
N GLU A 133 -3.36 -1.84 5.43
CA GLU A 133 -3.11 -3.25 5.72
C GLU A 133 -3.80 -4.21 4.73
N LEU A 134 -4.98 -3.87 4.24
CA LEU A 134 -5.73 -4.63 3.23
C LEU A 134 -5.35 -4.28 1.78
N ALA A 135 -4.45 -3.30 1.57
CA ALA A 135 -4.03 -2.91 0.23
C ALA A 135 -3.52 -4.12 -0.56
N PRO A 136 -3.94 -4.28 -1.83
CA PRO A 136 -3.38 -5.30 -2.70
C PRO A 136 -1.86 -5.23 -2.73
N ARG A 137 -1.21 -6.39 -2.60
CA ARG A 137 0.26 -6.49 -2.51
C ARG A 137 0.78 -7.48 -3.53
N VAL A 138 1.96 -7.20 -4.06
CA VAL A 138 2.73 -8.14 -4.87
C VAL A 138 4.20 -8.05 -4.48
N SER A 139 4.90 -9.18 -4.54
CA SER A 139 6.35 -9.21 -4.40
C SER A 139 6.96 -9.33 -5.78
N MET A 140 7.92 -8.47 -6.10
CA MET A 140 8.62 -8.47 -7.40
C MET A 140 10.12 -8.54 -7.18
N HIS A 141 10.83 -9.28 -8.06
CA HIS A 141 12.27 -9.24 -8.12
C HIS A 141 12.76 -8.02 -8.89
N GLY A 142 13.65 -7.25 -8.30
CA GLY A 142 14.17 -6.04 -8.90
C GLY A 142 14.91 -5.18 -7.88
N VAL A 143 15.15 -3.93 -8.25
CA VAL A 143 15.73 -2.92 -7.39
C VAL A 143 14.85 -1.69 -7.37
N LEU A 144 14.60 -1.12 -6.21
CA LEU A 144 13.89 0.15 -6.07
C LEU A 144 14.84 1.19 -5.48
N VAL A 145 15.02 2.28 -6.23
CA VAL A 145 15.86 3.42 -5.84
C VAL A 145 15.07 4.73 -5.99
N GLU A 146 15.40 5.72 -5.18
CA GLU A 146 14.97 7.09 -5.41
C GLU A 146 16.08 7.82 -6.14
N VAL A 147 15.76 8.39 -7.31
CA VAL A 147 16.68 9.15 -8.16
C VAL A 147 16.10 10.55 -8.38
N TYR A 148 16.72 11.56 -7.81
CA TYR A 148 16.28 12.97 -7.88
C TYR A 148 14.81 13.20 -7.46
N GLY A 149 14.33 12.40 -6.49
CA GLY A 149 12.98 12.50 -5.95
C GLY A 149 11.91 11.69 -6.70
N GLU A 150 12.28 10.91 -7.72
CA GLU A 150 11.40 9.98 -8.41
C GLU A 150 11.75 8.53 -8.00
N GLY A 151 10.75 7.70 -7.69
CA GLY A 151 10.94 6.28 -7.39
C GLY A 151 11.07 5.45 -8.66
N ILE A 152 12.25 4.89 -8.86
CA ILE A 152 12.61 4.10 -10.05
C ILE A 152 12.68 2.62 -9.71
N LEU A 153 11.77 1.84 -10.29
CA LEU A 153 11.78 0.37 -10.20
C LEU A 153 12.60 -0.19 -11.36
N ILE A 154 13.73 -0.81 -11.05
CA ILE A 154 14.63 -1.44 -12.03
C ILE A 154 14.32 -2.94 -12.06
N LEU A 155 13.85 -3.42 -13.19
CA LEU A 155 13.55 -4.81 -13.48
C LEU A 155 14.54 -5.38 -14.50
N GLY A 156 14.61 -6.70 -14.61
CA GLY A 156 15.44 -7.41 -15.57
C GLY A 156 15.91 -8.76 -15.03
N GLU A 157 16.50 -9.57 -15.88
CA GLU A 157 16.97 -10.89 -15.53
C GLU A 157 18.05 -10.87 -14.42
N SER A 158 18.20 -12.00 -13.72
CA SER A 158 19.28 -12.14 -12.73
C SER A 158 20.65 -12.02 -13.41
N GLY A 159 21.53 -11.19 -12.83
CA GLY A 159 22.87 -10.97 -13.37
C GLY A 159 23.00 -9.89 -14.43
N VAL A 160 21.93 -9.17 -14.74
CA VAL A 160 21.96 -8.05 -15.72
C VAL A 160 22.66 -6.79 -15.16
N GLY A 161 23.01 -6.76 -13.87
CA GLY A 161 23.71 -5.64 -13.23
C GLY A 161 22.81 -4.68 -12.46
N LYS A 162 21.61 -5.11 -11.98
CA LYS A 162 20.67 -4.25 -11.23
C LYS A 162 21.29 -3.74 -9.92
N SER A 163 21.82 -4.65 -9.09
CA SER A 163 22.38 -4.30 -7.78
C SER A 163 23.64 -3.44 -7.91
N GLU A 164 24.53 -3.75 -8.85
CA GLU A 164 25.72 -2.93 -9.14
C GLU A 164 25.33 -1.51 -9.59
N THR A 165 24.29 -1.42 -10.43
CA THR A 165 23.74 -0.13 -10.87
C THR A 165 23.19 0.66 -9.68
N ALA A 166 22.43 0.01 -8.80
CA ALA A 166 21.88 0.65 -7.59
C ALA A 166 22.99 1.17 -6.67
N LEU A 167 24.02 0.37 -6.43
CA LEU A 167 25.15 0.77 -5.61
C LEU A 167 25.87 2.01 -6.16
N GLU A 168 26.04 2.08 -7.49
CA GLU A 168 26.64 3.25 -8.12
C GLU A 168 25.74 4.49 -8.03
N ILE A 169 24.43 4.33 -8.19
CA ILE A 169 23.39 5.38 -8.01
C ILE A 169 23.44 5.92 -6.56
N VAL A 170 23.56 5.05 -5.56
CA VAL A 170 23.69 5.44 -4.16
C VAL A 170 24.97 6.25 -3.92
N LYS A 171 26.10 5.81 -4.48
CA LYS A 171 27.38 6.57 -4.40
C LYS A 171 27.29 7.98 -4.98
N ARG A 172 26.35 8.23 -5.89
CA ARG A 172 26.08 9.52 -6.52
C ARG A 172 25.12 10.39 -5.70
N GLY A 173 24.73 9.95 -4.49
CA GLY A 173 23.90 10.72 -3.57
C GLY A 173 22.39 10.44 -3.66
N ASN A 174 21.98 9.42 -4.41
CA ASN A 174 20.62 8.94 -4.46
C ASN A 174 20.38 7.88 -3.36
N ARG A 175 19.16 7.33 -3.23
CA ARG A 175 18.79 6.47 -2.10
C ARG A 175 18.34 5.09 -2.55
N LEU A 176 18.78 4.05 -1.80
CA LEU A 176 18.27 2.69 -1.93
C LEU A 176 17.00 2.52 -1.09
N ILE A 177 15.99 1.89 -1.66
CA ILE A 177 14.79 1.44 -0.95
C ILE A 177 14.82 -0.07 -0.76
N ALA A 178 15.03 -0.83 -1.83
CA ALA A 178 15.07 -2.29 -1.81
C ALA A 178 15.99 -2.84 -2.89
N ASP A 179 16.65 -3.95 -2.61
CA ASP A 179 17.38 -4.79 -3.58
C ASP A 179 16.85 -6.22 -3.52
N ASP A 180 16.87 -6.90 -4.64
CA ASP A 180 16.43 -8.28 -4.88
C ASP A 180 14.91 -8.47 -4.76
N GLN A 181 14.27 -8.17 -3.64
CA GLN A 181 12.84 -8.35 -3.43
C GLN A 181 12.18 -7.05 -2.97
N ILE A 182 11.14 -6.65 -3.70
CA ILE A 182 10.36 -5.46 -3.39
C ILE A 182 8.93 -5.88 -3.07
N GLU A 183 8.43 -5.53 -1.89
CA GLU A 183 7.01 -5.58 -1.57
C GLU A 183 6.33 -4.32 -2.09
N ILE A 184 5.44 -4.49 -3.06
CA ILE A 184 4.69 -3.38 -3.68
C ILE A 184 3.25 -3.43 -3.19
N ARG A 185 2.73 -2.29 -2.73
CA ARG A 185 1.35 -2.10 -2.29
C ARG A 185 0.64 -1.07 -3.14
N LYS A 186 -0.62 -1.36 -3.52
CA LYS A 186 -1.52 -0.39 -4.14
C LYS A 186 -2.17 0.45 -3.04
N VAL A 187 -1.67 1.65 -2.78
CA VAL A 187 -2.18 2.53 -1.70
C VAL A 187 -3.30 3.46 -2.14
N SER A 188 -3.47 3.65 -3.47
CA SER A 188 -4.61 4.36 -4.07
C SER A 188 -4.88 3.83 -5.48
N GLU A 189 -5.89 4.36 -6.16
CA GLU A 189 -6.19 3.99 -7.55
C GLU A 189 -5.06 4.31 -8.55
N THR A 190 -4.15 5.20 -8.18
CA THR A 190 -3.07 5.68 -9.04
C THR A 190 -1.68 5.56 -8.43
N THR A 191 -1.54 5.03 -7.20
CA THR A 191 -0.28 5.08 -6.47
C THR A 191 0.13 3.69 -5.98
N LEU A 192 1.32 3.29 -6.38
CA LEU A 192 2.04 2.13 -5.86
C LEU A 192 3.15 2.61 -4.92
N VAL A 193 3.35 1.90 -3.81
CA VAL A 193 4.47 2.14 -2.89
C VAL A 193 5.25 0.84 -2.72
N GLY A 194 6.56 0.91 -2.92
CA GLY A 194 7.47 -0.21 -2.75
C GLY A 194 8.33 -0.06 -1.49
N ARG A 195 8.64 -1.18 -0.85
CA ARG A 195 9.57 -1.29 0.28
C ARG A 195 10.36 -2.59 0.24
N ALA A 196 11.46 -2.65 0.96
CA ALA A 196 12.13 -3.93 1.24
C ALA A 196 11.37 -4.73 2.30
N PRO A 197 11.35 -6.07 2.22
CA PRO A 197 11.04 -6.93 3.37
C PRO A 197 11.96 -6.61 4.55
N ASP A 198 11.45 -6.66 5.78
CA ASP A 198 12.21 -6.24 6.97
C ASP A 198 13.52 -7.03 7.17
N VAL A 199 13.54 -8.29 6.74
CA VAL A 199 14.71 -9.19 6.87
C VAL A 199 15.90 -8.76 6.00
N ILE A 200 15.64 -8.14 4.83
CA ILE A 200 16.69 -7.71 3.88
C ILE A 200 16.77 -6.18 3.75
N LYS A 201 16.17 -5.48 4.65
CA LYS A 201 16.13 -4.01 4.65
C LYS A 201 17.55 -3.42 4.71
N HIS A 202 17.85 -2.49 3.79
CA HIS A 202 19.14 -1.83 3.61
C HIS A 202 20.26 -2.72 3.07
N LEU A 203 20.01 -4.00 2.86
CA LEU A 203 21.01 -4.93 2.31
C LEU A 203 20.99 -4.89 0.79
N ILE A 204 22.16 -5.09 0.20
CA ILE A 204 22.38 -5.26 -1.24
C ILE A 204 23.34 -6.43 -1.46
N GLU A 205 23.04 -7.28 -2.45
CA GLU A 205 23.94 -8.39 -2.82
C GLU A 205 24.77 -8.01 -4.04
N ILE A 206 26.09 -8.07 -3.90
CA ILE A 206 27.02 -7.87 -5.02
C ILE A 206 27.78 -9.17 -5.29
N ARG A 207 27.62 -9.70 -6.47
CA ARG A 207 28.30 -10.95 -6.86
C ARG A 207 29.82 -10.85 -6.71
N GLY A 208 30.40 -11.83 -6.03
CA GLY A 208 31.85 -11.89 -5.74
C GLY A 208 32.27 -11.06 -4.52
N LEU A 209 31.42 -10.20 -3.99
CA LEU A 209 31.69 -9.42 -2.77
C LEU A 209 30.81 -9.88 -1.60
N GLY A 210 29.58 -10.35 -1.88
CA GLY A 210 28.62 -10.79 -0.88
C GLY A 210 27.57 -9.73 -0.53
N ILE A 211 26.99 -9.85 0.67
CA ILE A 211 25.95 -8.96 1.18
C ILE A 211 26.58 -7.74 1.86
N LEU A 212 26.15 -6.56 1.48
CA LEU A 212 26.61 -5.28 2.03
C LEU A 212 25.43 -4.55 2.68
N ASP A 213 25.64 -3.91 3.81
CA ASP A 213 24.68 -2.96 4.42
C ASP A 213 24.98 -1.56 3.89
N VAL A 214 24.07 -1.06 3.05
CA VAL A 214 24.20 0.26 2.38
C VAL A 214 24.13 1.39 3.39
N LYS A 215 23.30 1.25 4.44
CA LYS A 215 23.17 2.26 5.49
C LYS A 215 24.44 2.39 6.31
N GLU A 216 25.08 1.26 6.66
CA GLU A 216 26.34 1.25 7.41
C GLU A 216 27.50 1.78 6.55
N LEU A 217 27.53 1.50 5.24
CA LEU A 217 28.59 1.93 4.34
C LEU A 217 28.51 3.39 3.93
N TYR A 218 27.30 3.91 3.67
CA TYR A 218 27.08 5.23 3.06
C TYR A 218 26.26 6.20 3.93
N GLY A 219 25.86 5.76 5.11
CA GLY A 219 25.10 6.56 6.08
C GLY A 219 23.59 6.53 5.86
N VAL A 220 22.87 7.07 6.85
CA VAL A 220 21.39 7.04 6.88
C VAL A 220 20.73 7.79 5.72
N SER A 221 21.42 8.74 5.12
CA SER A 221 20.94 9.50 3.96
C SER A 221 20.92 8.70 2.65
N SER A 222 21.61 7.55 2.60
CA SER A 222 21.72 6.68 1.42
C SER A 222 20.55 5.69 1.28
N VAL A 223 19.68 5.61 2.28
CA VAL A 223 18.56 4.67 2.30
C VAL A 223 17.24 5.38 2.60
N LYS A 224 16.14 4.76 2.18
CA LYS A 224 14.78 5.22 2.46
C LYS A 224 13.90 4.00 2.77
N PRO A 225 12.97 4.08 3.75
CA PRO A 225 12.19 2.91 4.17
C PRO A 225 11.20 2.43 3.12
N GLN A 226 10.65 3.34 2.32
CA GLN A 226 9.70 3.10 1.25
C GLN A 226 9.63 4.26 0.29
N GLU A 227 9.19 4.03 -0.96
CA GLU A 227 9.01 5.06 -1.98
C GLU A 227 7.84 4.74 -2.91
N ALA A 228 7.20 5.80 -3.46
CA ALA A 228 6.28 5.63 -4.57
C ALA A 228 7.02 5.09 -5.81
N ILE A 229 6.33 4.30 -6.64
CA ILE A 229 6.90 3.83 -7.91
C ILE A 229 6.37 4.73 -9.01
N ASP A 230 7.23 5.64 -9.48
CA ASP A 230 6.88 6.63 -10.51
C ASP A 230 7.22 6.15 -11.91
N PHE A 231 8.30 5.35 -12.05
CA PHE A 231 8.82 4.94 -13.35
C PHE A 231 9.47 3.55 -13.26
N VAL A 232 9.32 2.75 -14.31
CA VAL A 232 9.92 1.42 -14.42
C VAL A 232 11.01 1.42 -15.50
N ILE A 233 12.16 0.86 -15.18
CA ILE A 233 13.25 0.62 -16.13
C ILE A 233 13.44 -0.88 -16.26
N ASN A 234 13.18 -1.43 -17.46
CA ASN A 234 13.42 -2.81 -17.80
C ASN A 234 14.83 -2.94 -18.40
N LEU A 235 15.77 -3.55 -17.67
CA LEU A 235 17.09 -3.88 -18.19
C LEU A 235 17.02 -5.20 -18.96
N GLU A 236 17.37 -5.20 -20.21
CA GLU A 236 17.36 -6.38 -21.09
C GLU A 236 18.75 -6.56 -21.74
N LEU A 237 19.26 -7.79 -21.75
CA LEU A 237 20.50 -8.06 -22.50
C LEU A 237 20.31 -7.69 -23.97
N TRP A 238 21.33 -7.08 -24.57
CA TRP A 238 21.29 -6.68 -25.98
C TRP A 238 20.97 -7.87 -26.88
N ASP A 239 19.89 -7.75 -27.66
CA ASP A 239 19.51 -8.71 -28.69
C ASP A 239 19.59 -8.05 -30.07
N GLU A 240 20.47 -8.56 -30.94
CA GLU A 240 20.65 -8.05 -32.31
C GLU A 240 19.40 -8.19 -33.18
N LYS A 241 18.50 -9.11 -32.85
CA LYS A 241 17.26 -9.36 -33.59
C LYS A 241 16.13 -8.39 -33.21
N LYS A 242 16.29 -7.67 -32.09
CA LYS A 242 15.26 -6.77 -31.56
C LYS A 242 15.54 -5.31 -31.98
N THR A 243 14.52 -4.62 -32.42
CA THR A 243 14.61 -3.19 -32.72
C THR A 243 14.29 -2.42 -31.43
N TYR A 244 15.23 -1.62 -30.95
CA TYR A 244 15.05 -0.75 -29.79
C TYR A 244 14.67 0.65 -30.22
N ASP A 245 13.71 1.29 -29.53
CA ASP A 245 13.35 2.68 -29.76
C ASP A 245 14.56 3.59 -29.50
N ARG A 246 15.01 4.29 -30.55
CA ARG A 246 16.15 5.23 -30.47
C ARG A 246 15.73 6.65 -30.17
N LEU A 247 14.49 7.00 -30.44
CA LEU A 247 13.98 8.36 -30.32
C LEU A 247 13.23 8.58 -29.00
N GLY A 248 12.75 7.52 -28.36
CA GLY A 248 11.95 7.63 -27.14
C GLY A 248 10.56 8.22 -27.38
N LEU A 249 10.00 7.98 -28.59
CA LEU A 249 8.66 8.41 -28.98
C LEU A 249 7.58 7.43 -28.51
N THR A 250 7.94 6.15 -28.32
CA THR A 250 7.01 5.13 -27.86
C THR A 250 6.83 5.23 -26.34
N GLU A 251 5.60 5.40 -25.90
CA GLU A 251 5.26 5.34 -24.48
C GLU A 251 4.97 3.90 -24.09
N GLU A 252 5.89 3.30 -23.35
CA GLU A 252 5.71 1.98 -22.76
C GLU A 252 5.13 2.11 -21.35
N THR A 253 4.37 1.09 -20.92
CA THR A 253 3.88 0.98 -19.53
C THR A 253 4.04 -0.43 -19.01
N THR A 254 4.30 -0.55 -17.72
CA THR A 254 4.32 -1.82 -16.99
C THR A 254 3.09 -1.87 -16.08
N ASP A 255 2.28 -2.94 -16.20
CA ASP A 255 1.12 -3.14 -15.33
C ASP A 255 1.56 -3.76 -14.00
N ILE A 256 1.27 -3.07 -12.91
CA ILE A 256 1.52 -3.56 -11.55
C ILE A 256 0.24 -3.35 -10.73
N LEU A 257 -0.40 -4.43 -10.31
CA LEU A 257 -1.65 -4.41 -9.54
C LEU A 257 -2.79 -3.61 -10.22
N GLY A 258 -2.83 -3.62 -11.56
CA GLY A 258 -3.82 -2.90 -12.37
C GLY A 258 -3.53 -1.41 -12.54
N ILE A 259 -2.34 -0.95 -12.12
CA ILE A 259 -1.85 0.42 -12.40
C ILE A 259 -0.79 0.35 -13.50
N LYS A 260 -1.00 1.11 -14.57
CA LYS A 260 -0.04 1.26 -15.67
C LYS A 260 1.02 2.29 -15.30
N VAL A 261 2.19 1.83 -14.88
CA VAL A 261 3.34 2.69 -14.57
C VAL A 261 4.13 2.95 -15.86
N PRO A 262 4.46 4.21 -16.19
CA PRO A 262 5.33 4.52 -17.31
C PRO A 262 6.63 3.73 -17.24
N SER A 263 7.09 3.21 -18.39
CA SER A 263 8.28 2.37 -18.41
C SER A 263 9.15 2.62 -19.65
N VAL A 264 10.40 2.14 -19.58
CA VAL A 264 11.32 2.11 -20.70
C VAL A 264 12.14 0.83 -20.66
N THR A 265 12.42 0.26 -21.83
CA THR A 265 13.33 -0.88 -21.97
C THR A 265 14.71 -0.41 -22.39
N ILE A 266 15.73 -0.67 -21.57
CA ILE A 266 17.13 -0.27 -21.82
C ILE A 266 17.94 -1.52 -22.13
N PRO A 267 18.49 -1.63 -23.35
CA PRO A 267 19.37 -2.73 -23.71
C PRO A 267 20.75 -2.59 -23.02
N VAL A 268 21.18 -3.66 -22.39
CA VAL A 268 22.46 -3.77 -21.68
C VAL A 268 23.48 -4.43 -22.57
N GLY A 269 24.63 -3.79 -22.74
CA GLY A 269 25.76 -4.32 -23.49
C GLY A 269 27.10 -3.94 -22.84
N PRO A 270 28.19 -4.60 -23.26
CA PRO A 270 29.52 -4.32 -22.73
C PRO A 270 29.90 -2.84 -22.85
N GLY A 271 30.49 -2.27 -21.80
CA GLY A 271 31.00 -0.91 -21.81
C GLY A 271 29.97 0.20 -21.56
N ARG A 272 28.71 -0.13 -21.33
CA ARG A 272 27.67 0.86 -20.96
C ARG A 272 27.65 1.07 -19.45
N ASN A 273 27.71 2.34 -19.02
CA ASN A 273 27.48 2.69 -17.62
C ASN A 273 25.98 2.81 -17.37
N LEU A 274 25.40 1.76 -16.75
CA LEU A 274 23.95 1.69 -16.50
C LEU A 274 23.48 2.75 -15.52
N ALA A 275 24.27 3.11 -14.51
CA ALA A 275 23.88 4.13 -13.54
C ALA A 275 23.66 5.49 -14.21
N ILE A 276 24.54 5.90 -15.12
CA ILE A 276 24.36 7.14 -15.89
C ILE A 276 23.10 7.08 -16.74
N ILE A 277 22.82 5.92 -17.35
CA ILE A 277 21.62 5.76 -18.21
C ILE A 277 20.34 5.83 -17.37
N VAL A 278 20.32 5.17 -16.19
CA VAL A 278 19.18 5.20 -15.27
C VAL A 278 18.95 6.62 -14.74
N GLU A 279 20.01 7.33 -14.35
CA GLU A 279 19.90 8.74 -13.93
C GLU A 279 19.35 9.62 -15.08
N ALA A 280 19.86 9.47 -16.28
CA ALA A 280 19.38 10.23 -17.43
C ALA A 280 17.90 9.89 -17.76
N ALA A 281 17.50 8.62 -17.65
CA ALA A 281 16.11 8.21 -17.86
C ALA A 281 15.18 8.80 -16.80
N ALA A 282 15.58 8.81 -15.52
CA ALA A 282 14.82 9.42 -14.41
C ALA A 282 14.65 10.93 -14.62
N ILE A 283 15.73 11.64 -14.99
CA ILE A 283 15.67 13.08 -15.26
C ILE A 283 14.77 13.34 -16.48
N ASN A 284 14.91 12.58 -17.56
CA ASN A 284 14.09 12.73 -18.77
C ASN A 284 12.60 12.46 -18.48
N TYR A 285 12.29 11.45 -17.67
CA TYR A 285 10.93 11.18 -17.20
C TYR A 285 10.36 12.39 -16.46
N ARG A 286 11.11 12.95 -15.50
CA ARG A 286 10.71 14.14 -14.76
C ARG A 286 10.48 15.35 -15.65
N VAL A 287 11.36 15.57 -16.64
CA VAL A 287 11.22 16.67 -17.63
C VAL A 287 9.97 16.47 -18.49
N LYS A 288 9.68 15.24 -18.93
CA LYS A 288 8.43 14.91 -19.64
C LYS A 288 7.19 15.19 -18.77
N LYS A 289 7.21 14.81 -17.50
CA LYS A 289 6.14 15.09 -16.51
C LYS A 289 5.90 16.60 -16.32
N MET A 290 6.94 17.42 -16.52
CA MET A 290 6.85 18.89 -16.51
C MET A 290 6.40 19.51 -17.83
N GLY A 291 6.09 18.67 -18.85
CA GLY A 291 5.52 19.09 -20.14
C GLY A 291 6.53 19.30 -21.27
N TYR A 292 7.82 18.97 -21.10
CA TYR A 292 8.79 19.04 -22.18
C TYR A 292 9.20 17.65 -22.67
N ASN A 293 9.07 17.40 -23.97
CA ASN A 293 9.49 16.17 -24.61
C ASN A 293 10.48 16.47 -25.74
N ALA A 294 11.76 16.19 -25.52
CA ALA A 294 12.82 16.45 -26.48
C ALA A 294 12.64 15.71 -27.83
N ALA A 295 12.08 14.51 -27.79
CA ALA A 295 11.82 13.74 -29.02
C ALA A 295 10.71 14.37 -29.86
N GLN A 296 9.62 14.82 -29.22
CA GLN A 296 8.54 15.54 -29.91
C GLN A 296 9.02 16.89 -30.43
N ASP A 297 9.83 17.62 -29.67
CA ASP A 297 10.44 18.88 -30.09
C ASP A 297 11.35 18.68 -31.33
N LEU A 298 12.18 17.63 -31.34
CA LEU A 298 13.00 17.27 -32.51
C LEU A 298 12.13 16.98 -33.73
N VAL A 299 11.07 16.17 -33.58
CA VAL A 299 10.15 15.86 -34.71
C VAL A 299 9.51 17.13 -35.25
N SER A 300 9.05 18.04 -34.40
CA SER A 300 8.44 19.31 -34.79
C SER A 300 9.41 20.22 -35.56
N ARG A 301 10.69 20.22 -35.22
CA ARG A 301 11.74 20.99 -35.92
C ARG A 301 12.09 20.39 -37.27
N VAL A 302 12.11 19.04 -37.38
CA VAL A 302 12.47 18.33 -38.63
C VAL A 302 11.30 18.29 -39.60
N PHE A 303 10.07 18.20 -39.08
CA PHE A 303 8.85 18.10 -39.90
C PHE A 303 7.83 19.20 -39.48
N PRO A 304 8.12 20.48 -39.80
CA PRO A 304 7.22 21.56 -39.44
C PRO A 304 5.85 21.39 -40.12
N GLY A 305 4.79 21.23 -39.32
CA GLY A 305 3.40 21.06 -39.79
C GLY A 305 2.85 19.64 -39.72
N LYS A 306 3.59 18.64 -39.25
CA LYS A 306 3.04 17.32 -38.85
C LYS A 306 2.77 17.34 -37.37
N ASN A 307 1.50 17.05 -36.98
CA ASN A 307 1.14 16.85 -35.60
C ASN A 307 1.86 15.58 -35.09
N PRO A 308 2.60 15.62 -33.98
CA PRO A 308 3.33 14.45 -33.44
C PRO A 308 2.42 13.31 -32.93
N ASP A 309 1.11 13.49 -32.92
CA ASP A 309 0.11 12.54 -32.41
C ASP A 309 -0.56 11.68 -33.53
N VAL A 310 0.04 11.58 -34.73
CA VAL A 310 -0.45 10.72 -35.83
C VAL A 310 0.62 9.75 -36.30
#